data_7fa0329a2d0bd4bfe9e21519f9314844
#
_entry.id   7fa0329a2d0bd4bfe9e21519f9314844
#
_cell.length_a   1.000
_cell.length_b   1.000
_cell.length_c   1.000
_cell.angle_alpha   90.00
_cell.angle_beta   90.00
_cell.angle_gamma   90.00
#
_symmetry.space_group_name_H-M   'P 1'
#
loop_
_entity.id
_entity.type
_entity.pdbx_description
1 polymer ?
#
loop_
_entity_poly.entity_id
_entity_poly.type
_entity_poly.pdbx_seq_one_letter_code
_entity_poly.pdbx_strand_id
1 'polypeptide(L)'
;LIGARDPYGFKPLVIGRRENCYILASETCALDTVGATFIRDVEPGEIVTISPEFGIQSDKSMCIPKEQHARCIFEYIYFARPDSTIDNISVYDARIAAGRFLAMDSPIDADLVVGVPESGNVAALGYAMQSGIPYGQAFVKNSYIGRTFIKPKQKNRESSVQVKLNALGSAVEGKRIIMIDDSIV
;
A
#
# COMPACT_ATOMS: atom_id res chain seq x y z
N LEU A 1 16.04 -15.90 -16.20
CA LEU A 1 15.46 -15.12 -15.11
C LEU A 1 14.85 -16.10 -14.12
N ILE A 2 15.11 -15.92 -12.82
CA ILE A 2 14.56 -16.78 -11.76
C ILE A 2 13.84 -15.88 -10.74
N GLY A 3 12.61 -16.28 -10.35
CA GLY A 3 11.83 -15.66 -9.27
C GLY A 3 11.41 -16.72 -8.28
N ALA A 4 11.50 -16.41 -6.98
CA ALA A 4 11.03 -17.28 -5.92
C ALA A 4 10.21 -16.47 -4.93
N ARG A 5 9.04 -17.00 -4.55
CA ARG A 5 8.20 -16.44 -3.50
C ARG A 5 8.26 -17.37 -2.28
N ASP A 6 8.35 -16.78 -1.08
CA ASP A 6 8.41 -17.58 0.14
C ASP A 6 7.14 -18.46 0.32
N PRO A 7 7.26 -19.63 0.99
CA PRO A 7 6.13 -20.56 1.12
C PRO A 7 4.91 -19.98 1.82
N TYR A 8 5.08 -19.02 2.71
CA TYR A 8 3.97 -18.39 3.42
C TYR A 8 3.34 -17.23 2.63
N GLY A 9 4.00 -16.75 1.57
CA GLY A 9 3.53 -15.65 0.74
C GLY A 9 3.55 -14.29 1.43
N PHE A 10 4.53 -14.04 2.32
CA PHE A 10 4.64 -12.77 3.05
C PHE A 10 4.67 -11.57 2.12
N LYS A 11 5.44 -11.66 1.05
CA LYS A 11 5.60 -10.57 0.08
C LYS A 11 5.07 -10.97 -1.29
N PRO A 12 4.50 -10.03 -2.04
CA PRO A 12 4.02 -10.30 -3.39
C PRO A 12 5.17 -10.45 -4.39
N LEU A 13 4.91 -11.21 -5.45
CA LEU A 13 5.77 -11.32 -6.62
C LEU A 13 4.87 -11.60 -7.83
N VAL A 14 5.03 -10.84 -8.89
CA VAL A 14 4.20 -10.93 -10.09
C VAL A 14 5.04 -11.14 -11.35
N ILE A 15 4.44 -11.77 -12.35
CA ILE A 15 5.00 -11.95 -13.68
C ILE A 15 4.23 -11.05 -14.65
N GLY A 16 4.96 -10.27 -15.41
CA GLY A 16 4.45 -9.49 -16.52
C GLY A 16 5.20 -9.78 -17.82
N ARG A 17 4.66 -9.26 -18.92
CA ARG A 17 5.27 -9.37 -20.25
C ARG A 17 5.15 -8.05 -20.99
N ARG A 18 6.25 -7.64 -21.59
CA ARG A 18 6.26 -6.55 -22.58
C ARG A 18 6.94 -7.06 -23.85
N GLU A 19 6.19 -7.07 -24.94
CA GLU A 19 6.68 -7.63 -26.21
C GLU A 19 7.19 -9.07 -26.03
N ASN A 20 8.49 -9.30 -26.27
CA ASN A 20 9.14 -10.61 -26.13
C ASN A 20 9.89 -10.76 -24.78
N CYS A 21 9.77 -9.79 -23.87
CA CYS A 21 10.47 -9.80 -22.59
C CYS A 21 9.53 -10.11 -21.44
N TYR A 22 9.92 -11.05 -20.59
CA TYR A 22 9.26 -11.30 -19.30
C TYR A 22 9.87 -10.42 -18.21
N ILE A 23 9.04 -10.01 -17.28
CA ILE A 23 9.38 -9.13 -16.16
C ILE A 23 8.90 -9.77 -14.87
N LEU A 24 9.75 -9.76 -13.85
CA LEU A 24 9.37 -10.05 -12.46
C LEU A 24 9.36 -8.75 -11.68
N ALA A 25 8.30 -8.52 -10.94
CA ALA A 25 8.15 -7.34 -10.09
C ALA A 25 7.49 -7.70 -8.76
N SER A 26 7.72 -6.90 -7.74
CA SER A 26 7.04 -7.06 -6.43
C SER A 26 5.60 -6.56 -6.47
N GLU A 27 5.26 -5.66 -7.38
CA GLU A 27 3.94 -5.03 -7.47
C GLU A 27 3.47 -4.87 -8.92
N THR A 28 2.16 -4.96 -9.17
CA THR A 28 1.56 -4.77 -10.50
C THR A 28 1.79 -3.36 -11.04
N CYS A 29 1.79 -2.33 -10.18
CA CYS A 29 2.06 -0.95 -10.59
C CYS A 29 3.44 -0.75 -11.24
N ALA A 30 4.42 -1.61 -10.92
CA ALA A 30 5.72 -1.58 -11.60
C ALA A 30 5.62 -2.07 -13.04
N LEU A 31 4.74 -3.03 -13.32
CA LEU A 31 4.45 -3.50 -14.69
C LEU A 31 3.79 -2.39 -15.50
N ASP A 32 2.80 -1.69 -14.92
CA ASP A 32 2.11 -0.57 -15.56
C ASP A 32 3.08 0.54 -15.93
N THR A 33 4.01 0.87 -15.01
CA THR A 33 5.03 1.91 -15.22
C THR A 33 5.91 1.65 -16.44
N VAL A 34 6.21 0.38 -16.72
CA VAL A 34 7.04 -0.01 -17.87
C VAL A 34 6.22 -0.43 -19.10
N GLY A 35 4.90 -0.28 -19.05
CA GLY A 35 3.98 -0.67 -20.13
C GLY A 35 3.95 -2.18 -20.39
N ALA A 36 4.08 -2.98 -19.34
CA ALA A 36 3.99 -4.43 -19.40
C ALA A 36 2.58 -4.92 -19.03
N THR A 37 2.16 -6.00 -19.67
CA THR A 37 0.89 -6.67 -19.34
C THR A 37 1.11 -7.64 -18.19
N PHE A 38 0.28 -7.59 -17.16
CA PHE A 38 0.23 -8.58 -16.09
C PHE A 38 -0.15 -9.96 -16.62
N ILE A 39 0.57 -10.98 -16.22
CA ILE A 39 0.27 -12.39 -16.55
C ILE A 39 -0.39 -13.06 -15.36
N ARG A 40 0.30 -13.12 -14.21
CA ARG A 40 -0.18 -13.70 -12.97
C ARG A 40 0.71 -13.38 -11.78
N ASP A 41 0.18 -13.62 -10.60
CA ASP A 41 1.00 -13.72 -9.39
C ASP A 41 1.87 -15.00 -9.42
N VAL A 42 3.04 -14.96 -8.78
CA VAL A 42 3.81 -16.14 -8.39
C VAL A 42 3.17 -16.69 -7.11
N GLU A 43 2.86 -17.98 -7.10
CA GLU A 43 2.22 -18.60 -5.93
C GLU A 43 3.17 -18.64 -4.72
N PRO A 44 2.66 -18.60 -3.46
CA PRO A 44 3.47 -18.86 -2.29
C PRO A 44 4.19 -20.20 -2.38
N GLY A 45 5.54 -20.19 -2.23
CA GLY A 45 6.40 -21.37 -2.36
C GLY A 45 6.80 -21.72 -3.80
N GLU A 46 6.30 -20.99 -4.79
CA GLU A 46 6.65 -21.24 -6.18
C GLU A 46 8.00 -20.64 -6.54
N ILE A 47 8.80 -21.40 -7.29
CA ILE A 47 10.00 -20.96 -7.99
C ILE A 47 9.70 -20.96 -9.47
N VAL A 48 9.81 -19.80 -10.12
CA VAL A 48 9.64 -19.65 -11.56
C VAL A 48 11.00 -19.47 -12.22
N THR A 49 11.24 -20.24 -13.29
CA THR A 49 12.39 -20.07 -14.18
C THR A 49 11.88 -19.64 -15.54
N ILE A 50 12.45 -18.58 -16.07
CA ILE A 50 12.04 -18.01 -17.36
C ILE A 50 13.27 -17.98 -18.28
N SER A 51 13.18 -18.68 -19.39
CA SER A 51 14.23 -18.73 -20.41
C SER A 51 13.66 -18.49 -21.81
N PRO A 52 14.48 -18.06 -22.78
CA PRO A 52 14.04 -17.90 -24.16
C PRO A 52 13.61 -19.23 -24.79
N GLU A 53 14.23 -20.33 -24.37
CA GLU A 53 14.08 -21.67 -24.96
C GLU A 53 12.79 -22.35 -24.47
N PHE A 54 12.52 -22.28 -23.14
CA PHE A 54 11.41 -23.03 -22.51
C PHE A 54 10.27 -22.13 -21.99
N GLY A 55 10.37 -20.81 -22.15
CA GLY A 55 9.38 -19.88 -21.61
C GLY A 55 9.34 -19.90 -20.08
N ILE A 56 8.12 -19.83 -19.51
CA ILE A 56 7.91 -19.87 -18.05
C ILE A 56 7.78 -21.32 -17.61
N GLN A 57 8.68 -21.75 -16.73
CA GLN A 57 8.62 -23.03 -16.01
C GLN A 57 8.36 -22.76 -14.52
N SER A 58 7.60 -23.63 -13.88
CA SER A 58 7.17 -23.49 -12.50
C SER A 58 7.56 -24.73 -11.70
N ASP A 59 8.26 -24.53 -10.60
CA ASP A 59 8.48 -25.54 -9.56
C ASP A 59 7.65 -25.16 -8.33
N LYS A 60 6.73 -26.06 -7.96
CA LYS A 60 5.81 -25.90 -6.83
C LYS A 60 6.11 -26.83 -5.66
N SER A 61 7.30 -27.42 -5.64
CA SER A 61 7.70 -28.38 -4.60
C SER A 61 7.69 -27.79 -3.18
N MET A 62 7.81 -26.47 -3.06
CA MET A 62 7.80 -25.75 -1.79
C MET A 62 6.46 -25.08 -1.47
N CYS A 63 5.43 -25.25 -2.32
CA CYS A 63 4.10 -24.72 -2.04
C CYS A 63 3.45 -25.45 -0.86
N ILE A 64 2.82 -24.68 0.01
CA ILE A 64 2.09 -25.18 1.19
C ILE A 64 0.60 -24.91 1.03
N PRO A 65 -0.28 -25.59 1.82
CA PRO A 65 -1.72 -25.34 1.80
C PRO A 65 -2.07 -23.86 2.06
N LYS A 66 -3.13 -23.37 1.42
CA LYS A 66 -3.57 -21.96 1.53
C LYS A 66 -3.86 -21.51 2.96
N GLU A 67 -4.32 -22.43 3.80
CA GLU A 67 -4.64 -22.20 5.21
C GLU A 67 -3.41 -21.85 6.05
N GLN A 68 -2.22 -22.15 5.54
CA GLN A 68 -0.94 -21.84 6.16
C GLN A 68 -0.29 -20.57 5.60
N HIS A 69 -0.91 -19.93 4.59
CA HIS A 69 -0.38 -18.68 4.06
C HIS A 69 -0.47 -17.56 5.11
N ALA A 70 0.59 -16.77 5.21
CA ALA A 70 0.71 -15.67 6.19
C ALA A 70 1.07 -14.36 5.48
N ARG A 71 0.19 -13.90 4.61
CA ARG A 71 0.35 -12.65 3.86
C ARG A 71 0.53 -11.47 4.81
N CYS A 72 1.50 -10.64 4.52
CA CYS A 72 1.76 -9.46 5.33
C CYS A 72 0.66 -8.41 5.13
N ILE A 73 -0.15 -8.15 6.17
CA ILE A 73 -1.20 -7.12 6.13
C ILE A 73 -0.65 -5.72 5.81
N PHE A 74 0.61 -5.44 6.18
CA PHE A 74 1.26 -4.16 5.90
C PHE A 74 1.44 -3.88 4.40
N GLU A 75 1.41 -4.89 3.54
CA GLU A 75 1.38 -4.67 2.09
C GLU A 75 0.13 -3.87 1.70
N TYR A 76 -1.04 -4.22 2.24
CA TYR A 76 -2.28 -3.52 1.96
C TYR A 76 -2.39 -2.18 2.67
N ILE A 77 -1.90 -2.08 3.91
CA ILE A 77 -2.06 -0.86 4.72
C ILE A 77 -1.05 0.22 4.32
N TYR A 78 0.21 -0.15 4.07
CA TYR A 78 1.31 0.81 3.98
C TYR A 78 2.25 0.61 2.80
N PHE A 79 2.83 -0.62 2.60
CA PHE A 79 3.96 -0.80 1.69
C PHE A 79 3.58 -0.66 0.21
N ALA A 80 2.53 -1.36 -0.24
CA ALA A 80 2.15 -1.36 -1.64
C ALA A 80 1.55 -0.02 -2.06
N ARG A 81 1.75 0.33 -3.31
CA ARG A 81 1.07 1.51 -3.89
C ARG A 81 -0.43 1.22 -4.00
N PRO A 82 -1.29 2.25 -3.82
CA PRO A 82 -2.74 2.05 -3.90
C PRO A 82 -3.23 1.50 -5.23
N ASP A 83 -2.51 1.77 -6.32
CA ASP A 83 -2.80 1.29 -7.68
C ASP A 83 -2.32 -0.14 -7.95
N SER A 84 -1.75 -0.82 -6.96
CA SER A 84 -1.35 -2.22 -7.06
C SER A 84 -2.49 -3.18 -6.75
N THR A 85 -2.43 -4.36 -7.39
CA THR A 85 -3.24 -5.53 -7.05
C THR A 85 -2.32 -6.64 -6.54
N ILE A 86 -2.65 -7.23 -5.40
CA ILE A 86 -1.89 -8.31 -4.76
C ILE A 86 -2.82 -9.49 -4.55
N ASP A 87 -2.46 -10.67 -5.08
CA ASP A 87 -3.26 -11.90 -4.97
C ASP A 87 -4.76 -11.64 -5.32
N ASN A 88 -5.01 -10.91 -6.39
CA ASN A 88 -6.32 -10.50 -6.90
C ASN A 88 -7.11 -9.53 -5.99
N ILE A 89 -6.47 -8.88 -5.02
CA ILE A 89 -7.09 -7.87 -4.17
C ILE A 89 -6.49 -6.50 -4.50
N SER A 90 -7.34 -5.55 -4.89
CA SER A 90 -6.94 -4.14 -5.07
C SER A 90 -6.50 -3.55 -3.73
N VAL A 91 -5.31 -2.97 -3.69
CA VAL A 91 -4.80 -2.28 -2.50
C VAL A 91 -5.66 -1.06 -2.18
N TYR A 92 -6.12 -0.33 -3.20
CA TYR A 92 -7.04 0.79 -3.04
C TYR A 92 -8.33 0.36 -2.36
N ASP A 93 -8.99 -0.68 -2.88
CA ASP A 93 -10.27 -1.15 -2.33
C ASP A 93 -10.11 -1.71 -0.91
N ALA A 94 -9.00 -2.39 -0.62
CA ALA A 94 -8.69 -2.86 0.73
C ALA A 94 -8.57 -1.69 1.73
N ARG A 95 -7.91 -0.59 1.35
CA ARG A 95 -7.80 0.62 2.19
C ARG A 95 -9.14 1.34 2.36
N ILE A 96 -9.95 1.43 1.30
CA ILE A 96 -11.32 1.96 1.40
C ILE A 96 -12.14 1.13 2.39
N ALA A 97 -12.09 -0.20 2.27
CA ALA A 97 -12.79 -1.10 3.18
C ALA A 97 -12.31 -0.93 4.64
N ALA A 98 -11.00 -0.86 4.87
CA ALA A 98 -10.43 -0.61 6.20
C ALA A 98 -10.97 0.68 6.83
N GLY A 99 -11.01 1.78 6.06
CA GLY A 99 -11.57 3.06 6.52
C GLY A 99 -13.06 2.97 6.83
N ARG A 100 -13.85 2.26 6.03
CA ARG A 100 -15.27 2.03 6.30
C ARG A 100 -15.50 1.24 7.58
N PHE A 101 -14.74 0.15 7.78
CA PHE A 101 -14.83 -0.65 9.00
C PHE A 101 -14.44 0.18 10.23
N LEU A 102 -13.41 1.00 10.13
CA LEU A 102 -13.01 1.90 11.22
C LEU A 102 -14.13 2.88 11.59
N ALA A 103 -14.85 3.44 10.62
CA ALA A 103 -15.98 4.34 10.87
C ALA A 103 -17.18 3.63 11.53
N MET A 104 -17.40 2.34 11.21
CA MET A 104 -18.45 1.53 11.86
C MET A 104 -18.07 1.15 13.29
N ASP A 105 -16.80 0.78 13.50
CA ASP A 105 -16.28 0.35 14.80
C ASP A 105 -16.12 1.51 15.80
N SER A 106 -15.68 2.66 15.29
CA SER A 106 -15.37 3.85 16.08
C SER A 106 -16.03 5.11 15.49
N PRO A 107 -17.36 5.25 15.62
CA PRO A 107 -18.08 6.44 15.16
C PRO A 107 -17.75 7.64 16.03
N ILE A 108 -17.27 8.72 15.42
CA ILE A 108 -16.88 9.96 16.08
C ILE A 108 -17.60 11.14 15.42
N ASP A 109 -18.14 12.07 16.23
CA ASP A 109 -18.72 13.31 15.71
C ASP A 109 -17.63 14.35 15.45
N ALA A 110 -17.48 14.76 14.18
CA ALA A 110 -16.48 15.70 13.73
C ALA A 110 -16.95 16.47 12.49
N ASP A 111 -16.22 17.51 12.14
CA ASP A 111 -16.57 18.41 11.05
C ASP A 111 -15.82 18.04 9.74
N LEU A 112 -14.72 17.28 9.85
CA LEU A 112 -13.87 16.92 8.72
C LEU A 112 -13.10 15.63 8.99
N VAL A 113 -13.01 14.76 7.98
CA VAL A 113 -12.09 13.61 7.94
C VAL A 113 -10.90 13.96 7.07
N VAL A 114 -9.69 13.69 7.56
CA VAL A 114 -8.44 13.95 6.85
C VAL A 114 -7.51 12.74 6.92
N GLY A 115 -6.72 12.51 5.89
CA GLY A 115 -5.68 11.48 5.89
C GLY A 115 -4.29 12.07 6.12
N VAL A 116 -3.45 11.30 6.83
CA VAL A 116 -2.02 11.61 6.88
C VAL A 116 -1.38 11.15 5.56
N PRO A 117 -0.79 12.07 4.79
CA PRO A 117 -0.27 11.73 3.47
C PRO A 117 0.97 10.83 3.55
N GLU A 118 1.05 9.82 2.67
CA GLU A 118 0.08 9.47 1.63
C GLU A 118 -0.74 8.24 1.99
N SER A 119 -0.25 7.41 2.91
CA SER A 119 -0.80 6.11 3.28
C SER A 119 -2.21 6.20 3.89
N GLY A 120 -2.46 7.20 4.73
CA GLY A 120 -3.75 7.41 5.38
C GLY A 120 -4.86 7.96 4.48
N ASN A 121 -4.54 8.56 3.32
CA ASN A 121 -5.52 9.26 2.50
C ASN A 121 -6.66 8.37 2.02
N VAL A 122 -6.36 7.16 1.54
CA VAL A 122 -7.37 6.25 0.98
C VAL A 122 -8.27 5.69 2.09
N ALA A 123 -7.71 5.35 3.25
CA ALA A 123 -8.50 4.92 4.41
C ALA A 123 -9.38 6.05 4.95
N ALA A 124 -8.88 7.29 4.98
CA ALA A 124 -9.66 8.46 5.37
C ALA A 124 -10.85 8.70 4.43
N LEU A 125 -10.66 8.51 3.13
CA LEU A 125 -11.75 8.56 2.16
C LEU A 125 -12.81 7.49 2.46
N GLY A 126 -12.38 6.25 2.76
CA GLY A 126 -13.28 5.16 3.15
C GLY A 126 -14.07 5.47 4.43
N TYR A 127 -13.41 6.05 5.44
CA TYR A 127 -14.05 6.52 6.67
C TYR A 127 -15.12 7.59 6.38
N ALA A 128 -14.77 8.61 5.58
CA ALA A 128 -15.70 9.67 5.20
C ALA A 128 -16.93 9.14 4.44
N MET A 129 -16.72 8.22 3.49
CA MET A 129 -17.82 7.58 2.76
C MET A 129 -18.79 6.85 3.68
N GLN A 130 -18.32 6.21 4.75
CA GLN A 130 -19.13 5.46 5.68
C GLN A 130 -19.80 6.34 6.73
N SER A 131 -19.07 7.31 7.27
CA SER A 131 -19.59 8.21 8.33
C SER A 131 -20.50 9.34 7.82
N GLY A 132 -20.40 9.68 6.53
CA GLY A 132 -21.05 10.85 5.94
C GLY A 132 -20.38 12.19 6.28
N ILE A 133 -19.29 12.17 7.06
CA ILE A 133 -18.52 13.38 7.37
C ILE A 133 -17.67 13.77 6.15
N PRO A 134 -17.61 15.06 5.76
CA PRO A 134 -16.83 15.49 4.60
C PRO A 134 -15.35 15.07 4.67
N TYR A 135 -14.82 14.59 3.56
CA TYR A 135 -13.37 14.39 3.39
C TYR A 135 -12.68 15.68 2.95
N GLY A 136 -11.53 15.99 3.52
CA GLY A 136 -10.73 17.14 3.10
C GLY A 136 -9.23 16.90 3.23
N GLN A 137 -8.47 17.80 2.63
CA GLN A 137 -7.02 17.80 2.74
C GLN A 137 -6.58 18.76 3.85
N ALA A 138 -5.89 18.26 4.85
CA ALA A 138 -5.35 19.04 5.95
C ALA A 138 -3.83 19.25 5.88
N PHE A 139 -3.15 18.45 5.06
CA PHE A 139 -1.68 18.46 4.97
C PHE A 139 -1.19 18.60 3.54
N VAL A 140 -0.09 19.32 3.40
CA VAL A 140 0.75 19.32 2.19
C VAL A 140 2.07 18.65 2.51
N LYS A 141 2.40 17.62 1.74
CA LYS A 141 3.67 16.91 1.87
C LYS A 141 4.73 17.56 1.00
N ASN A 142 5.89 17.84 1.59
CA ASN A 142 7.06 18.26 0.84
C ASN A 142 7.72 17.03 0.18
N SER A 143 7.55 16.91 -1.12
CA SER A 143 8.05 15.76 -1.92
C SER A 143 9.58 15.72 -2.03
N TYR A 144 10.28 16.80 -1.74
CA TYR A 144 11.74 16.86 -1.77
C TYR A 144 12.41 16.24 -0.54
N ILE A 145 11.62 15.91 0.51
CA ILE A 145 12.14 15.35 1.76
C ILE A 145 11.78 13.87 1.85
N GLY A 146 12.81 13.03 1.93
CA GLY A 146 12.68 11.58 2.08
C GLY A 146 12.18 11.15 3.47
N ARG A 147 12.27 9.84 3.77
CA ARG A 147 11.83 9.24 5.05
C ARG A 147 12.57 9.85 6.24
N THR A 148 11.81 10.40 7.19
CA THR A 148 12.34 11.13 8.36
C THR A 148 12.45 10.27 9.62
N PHE A 149 11.72 9.16 9.72
CA PHE A 149 11.67 8.29 10.92
C PHE A 149 12.96 7.54 11.23
N ILE A 150 13.94 7.55 10.32
CA ILE A 150 15.22 6.83 10.47
C ILE A 150 16.26 7.67 11.26
N LYS A 151 15.95 8.92 11.61
CA LYS A 151 16.89 9.78 12.33
C LYS A 151 16.94 9.44 13.82
N PRO A 152 18.14 9.28 14.43
CA PRO A 152 18.27 8.73 15.78
C PRO A 152 17.91 9.68 16.93
N LYS A 153 17.76 11.00 16.70
CA LYS A 153 17.46 11.98 17.76
C LYS A 153 16.05 12.53 17.64
N GLN A 154 15.28 12.52 18.76
CA GLN A 154 13.89 13.01 18.85
C GLN A 154 13.73 14.44 18.32
N LYS A 155 14.58 15.37 18.79
CA LYS A 155 14.57 16.77 18.37
C LYS A 155 14.76 16.96 16.85
N ASN A 156 15.53 16.07 16.21
CA ASN A 156 15.70 16.06 14.75
C ASN A 156 14.51 15.45 14.00
N ARG A 157 13.70 14.61 14.67
CA ARG A 157 12.46 14.05 14.13
C ARG A 157 11.38 15.13 14.07
N GLU A 158 11.16 15.87 15.14
CA GLU A 158 10.15 16.94 15.22
C GLU A 158 10.36 18.03 14.17
N SER A 159 11.61 18.57 14.08
CA SER A 159 11.95 19.55 13.04
C SER A 159 11.81 18.97 11.62
N SER A 160 12.10 17.67 11.43
CA SER A 160 11.98 17.03 10.14
C SER A 160 10.52 16.76 9.74
N VAL A 161 9.63 16.50 10.71
CA VAL A 161 8.19 16.36 10.46
C VAL A 161 7.60 17.70 10.05
N GLN A 162 7.92 18.80 10.73
CA GLN A 162 7.48 20.16 10.37
C GLN A 162 7.87 20.57 8.95
N VAL A 163 9.08 20.19 8.52
CA VAL A 163 9.54 20.50 7.15
C VAL A 163 8.90 19.58 6.12
N LYS A 164 8.50 18.36 6.51
CA LYS A 164 7.93 17.35 5.61
C LYS A 164 6.42 17.50 5.40
N LEU A 165 5.69 17.82 6.48
CA LEU A 165 4.23 17.96 6.47
C LEU A 165 3.88 19.37 6.96
N ASN A 166 3.21 20.12 6.12
CA ASN A 166 2.69 21.44 6.48
C ASN A 166 1.17 21.39 6.57
N ALA A 167 0.61 21.89 7.67
CA ALA A 167 -0.82 21.96 7.84
C ALA A 167 -1.44 23.10 7.01
N LEU A 168 -2.59 22.83 6.39
CA LEU A 168 -3.42 23.79 5.71
C LEU A 168 -4.34 24.47 6.73
N GLY A 169 -3.86 25.55 7.40
CA GLY A 169 -4.59 26.24 8.45
C GLY A 169 -6.02 26.62 8.04
N SER A 170 -6.19 27.20 6.86
CA SER A 170 -7.52 27.59 6.34
C SER A 170 -8.50 26.41 6.17
N ALA A 171 -8.01 25.19 6.03
CA ALA A 171 -8.86 24.00 5.89
C ALA A 171 -9.30 23.44 7.23
N VAL A 172 -8.54 23.64 8.32
CA VAL A 172 -8.73 22.96 9.61
C VAL A 172 -9.03 23.89 10.77
N GLU A 173 -8.78 25.18 10.65
CA GLU A 173 -8.98 26.16 11.72
C GLU A 173 -10.45 26.17 12.20
N GLY A 174 -10.63 26.03 13.51
CA GLY A 174 -11.93 26.01 14.17
C GLY A 174 -12.75 24.71 13.94
N LYS A 175 -12.20 23.69 13.29
CA LYS A 175 -12.90 22.42 13.05
C LYS A 175 -12.42 21.29 13.96
N ARG A 176 -13.34 20.42 14.34
CA ARG A 176 -13.02 19.11 14.91
C ARG A 176 -12.68 18.18 13.76
N ILE A 177 -11.50 17.60 13.78
CA ILE A 177 -11.01 16.75 12.68
C ILE A 177 -10.81 15.31 13.16
N ILE A 178 -11.15 14.35 12.31
CA ILE A 178 -10.72 12.97 12.42
C ILE A 178 -9.50 12.81 11.53
N MET A 179 -8.38 12.46 12.12
CA MET A 179 -7.14 12.23 11.40
C MET A 179 -6.89 10.73 11.30
N ILE A 180 -6.82 10.22 10.08
CA ILE A 180 -6.59 8.79 9.78
C ILE A 180 -5.15 8.60 9.33
N ASP A 181 -4.45 7.68 9.98
CA ASP A 181 -3.10 7.24 9.62
C ASP A 181 -3.05 5.72 9.49
N ASP A 182 -1.95 5.17 8.99
CA ASP A 182 -1.73 3.72 8.84
C ASP A 182 -1.26 3.05 10.14
N SER A 183 -0.70 3.81 11.08
CA SER A 183 -0.13 3.30 12.32
C SER A 183 -0.07 4.36 13.42
N ILE A 184 -0.02 3.89 14.67
CA ILE A 184 0.25 4.72 15.85
C ILE A 184 1.74 4.56 16.18
N VAL A 185 2.46 5.67 16.26
CA VAL A 185 3.92 5.71 16.52
C VAL A 185 4.20 6.52 17.77
#